data_ca6ccfdadfefdefd33c6127acdae0d5f
#
_entry.id   ca6ccfdadfefdefd33c6127acdae0d5f
#
_cell.length_a   1.000
_cell.length_b   1.000
_cell.length_c   1.000
_cell.angle_alpha   90.00
_cell.angle_beta   90.00
_cell.angle_gamma   90.00
#
_symmetry.space_group_name_H-M   'P 1'
#
loop_
_entity.id
_entity.type
_entity.pdbx_description
1 polymer ?
#
loop_
_entity_poly.entity_id
_entity_poly.type
_entity_poly.pdbx_seq_one_letter_code
_entity_poly.pdbx_strand_id
1 'polypeptide(L)'
;ERCYFVIDMKSFFASVECSLRGLDPMTTDLVVADAERSETTICLAVTPSMKAKGVKNRCRLYEIPKDMEYKIAPPQMDMYIKFASEIYAIYLKYIDKSDIHCYSIDECFLDVTDYLKIYNIRAKDFAKKLMQEIWDTLKIPSTTGIGTNLFLAKIALDITAKHSPDRIGWLTEEKFLKELWHHKPLSDFWQISTGTINRLAKYGITDMYGIA
;
A
#
# COMPACT_ATOMS: atom_id res chain seq x y z
N GLU A 1 12.79 16.48 14.90
CA GLU A 1 12.93 15.40 13.91
C GLU A 1 11.73 15.45 12.97
N ARG A 2 11.94 15.25 11.66
CA ARG A 2 10.84 15.20 10.68
C ARG A 2 10.10 13.90 10.78
N CYS A 3 8.81 13.91 10.39
CA CYS A 3 7.96 12.73 10.37
C CYS A 3 7.12 12.70 9.09
N TYR A 4 7.25 11.62 8.33
CA TYR A 4 6.54 11.40 7.09
C TYR A 4 5.68 10.15 7.17
N PHE A 5 4.48 10.21 6.61
CA PHE A 5 3.65 9.03 6.36
C PHE A 5 3.63 8.69 4.88
N VAL A 6 3.60 7.41 4.59
CA VAL A 6 3.19 6.89 3.29
C VAL A 6 1.99 6.00 3.54
N ILE A 7 0.85 6.35 2.96
CA ILE A 7 -0.40 5.60 3.13
C ILE A 7 -0.80 5.00 1.78
N ASP A 8 -0.99 3.68 1.77
CA ASP A 8 -1.39 2.88 0.61
C ASP A 8 -2.72 2.18 0.87
N MET A 9 -3.62 2.21 -0.11
CA MET A 9 -4.90 1.53 -0.06
C MET A 9 -4.75 0.07 -0.48
N LYS A 10 -5.11 -0.85 0.40
CA LYS A 10 -4.96 -2.29 0.13
C LYS A 10 -5.85 -2.74 -1.02
N SER A 11 -5.23 -3.27 -2.10
CA SER A 11 -5.96 -3.78 -3.26
C SER A 11 -7.00 -2.79 -3.78
N PHE A 12 -6.62 -1.53 -3.96
CA PHE A 12 -7.51 -0.38 -4.10
C PHE A 12 -8.72 -0.63 -5.00
N PHE A 13 -8.54 -1.01 -6.27
CA PHE A 13 -9.65 -1.22 -7.19
C PHE A 13 -10.62 -2.31 -6.72
N ALA A 14 -10.09 -3.43 -6.22
CA ALA A 14 -10.94 -4.50 -5.69
C ALA A 14 -11.66 -4.08 -4.39
N SER A 15 -11.01 -3.27 -3.56
CA SER A 15 -11.63 -2.71 -2.35
C SER A 15 -12.74 -1.72 -2.67
N VAL A 16 -12.56 -0.87 -3.69
CA VAL A 16 -13.61 0.02 -4.19
C VAL A 16 -14.81 -0.79 -4.70
N GLU A 17 -14.57 -1.84 -5.50
CA GLU A 17 -15.64 -2.70 -6.00
C GLU A 17 -16.40 -3.43 -4.88
N CYS A 18 -15.71 -3.83 -3.81
CA CYS A 18 -16.36 -4.35 -2.61
C CYS A 18 -17.20 -3.28 -1.91
N SER A 19 -16.63 -2.10 -1.67
CA SER A 19 -17.32 -0.98 -1.02
C SER A 19 -18.61 -0.59 -1.75
N LEU A 20 -18.58 -0.47 -3.09
CA LEU A 20 -19.75 -0.18 -3.92
C LEU A 20 -20.86 -1.22 -3.81
N ARG A 21 -20.54 -2.45 -3.43
CA ARG A 21 -21.47 -3.58 -3.26
C ARG A 21 -21.85 -3.84 -1.80
N GLY A 22 -21.36 -3.01 -0.86
CA GLY A 22 -21.57 -3.24 0.58
C GLY A 22 -20.85 -4.50 1.11
N LEU A 23 -19.75 -4.90 0.48
CA LEU A 23 -18.96 -6.08 0.84
C LEU A 23 -17.67 -5.67 1.55
N ASP A 24 -17.18 -6.54 2.45
CA ASP A 24 -15.87 -6.36 3.10
C ASP A 24 -14.76 -6.97 2.24
N PRO A 25 -13.79 -6.18 1.74
CA PRO A 25 -12.69 -6.68 0.92
C PRO A 25 -11.74 -7.63 1.65
N MET A 26 -11.74 -7.61 2.99
CA MET A 26 -10.91 -8.49 3.81
C MET A 26 -11.44 -9.92 3.87
N THR A 27 -12.75 -10.11 3.61
CA THR A 27 -13.42 -11.42 3.69
C THR A 27 -14.06 -11.86 2.38
N THR A 28 -14.21 -10.96 1.41
CA THR A 28 -14.84 -11.25 0.12
C THR A 28 -13.78 -11.61 -0.92
N ASP A 29 -14.00 -12.69 -1.65
CA ASP A 29 -13.19 -13.04 -2.81
C ASP A 29 -13.73 -12.34 -4.05
N LEU A 30 -12.97 -11.34 -4.55
CA LEU A 30 -13.34 -10.57 -5.72
C LEU A 30 -12.09 -10.18 -6.52
N VAL A 31 -12.22 -10.26 -7.85
CA VAL A 31 -11.21 -9.75 -8.79
C VAL A 31 -11.81 -8.65 -9.65
N VAL A 32 -10.96 -7.70 -10.02
CA VAL A 32 -11.28 -6.67 -11.01
C VAL A 32 -10.67 -7.08 -12.33
N ALA A 33 -11.51 -7.47 -13.28
CA ALA A 33 -11.08 -7.91 -14.61
C ALA A 33 -12.20 -7.72 -15.63
N ASP A 34 -11.82 -7.51 -16.89
CA ASP A 34 -12.75 -7.50 -18.03
C ASP A 34 -12.90 -8.94 -18.55
N ALA A 35 -13.88 -9.67 -17.98
CA ALA A 35 -14.13 -11.08 -18.34
C ALA A 35 -14.68 -11.26 -19.77
N GLU A 36 -15.23 -10.19 -20.39
CA GLU A 36 -15.76 -10.27 -21.76
C GLU A 36 -14.66 -10.39 -22.82
N ARG A 37 -13.43 -9.98 -22.49
CA ARG A 37 -12.30 -10.08 -23.42
C ARG A 37 -11.82 -11.52 -23.60
N SER A 38 -11.36 -12.17 -22.55
CA SER A 38 -10.93 -13.57 -22.55
C SER A 38 -10.46 -14.02 -21.16
N GLU A 39 -10.30 -15.33 -20.95
CA GLU A 39 -9.67 -15.89 -19.74
C GLU A 39 -8.19 -15.50 -19.58
N THR A 40 -7.54 -15.01 -20.64
CA THR A 40 -6.15 -14.53 -20.59
C THR A 40 -6.05 -13.08 -20.09
N THR A 41 -7.18 -12.42 -19.81
CA THR A 41 -7.23 -11.06 -19.26
C THR A 41 -6.48 -10.96 -17.94
N ILE A 42 -5.71 -9.89 -17.78
CA ILE A 42 -5.00 -9.59 -16.54
C ILE A 42 -6.00 -9.04 -15.51
N CYS A 43 -5.99 -9.61 -14.32
CA CYS A 43 -6.70 -9.07 -13.15
C CYS A 43 -6.01 -7.77 -12.71
N LEU A 44 -6.69 -6.63 -12.84
CA LEU A 44 -6.17 -5.33 -12.42
C LEU A 44 -5.95 -5.26 -10.91
N ALA A 45 -6.82 -5.91 -10.15
CA ALA A 45 -6.70 -6.07 -8.71
C ALA A 45 -7.39 -7.36 -8.25
N VAL A 46 -6.91 -7.89 -7.13
CA VAL A 46 -7.56 -8.97 -6.38
C VAL A 46 -7.70 -8.55 -4.93
N THR A 47 -8.78 -8.95 -4.26
CA THR A 47 -9.02 -8.58 -2.86
C THR A 47 -7.93 -9.09 -1.91
N PRO A 48 -7.76 -8.46 -0.75
CA PRO A 48 -6.88 -8.98 0.31
C PRO A 48 -7.23 -10.42 0.72
N SER A 49 -8.52 -10.78 0.74
CA SER A 49 -8.99 -12.15 0.99
C SER A 49 -8.38 -13.15 0.01
N MET A 50 -8.46 -12.88 -1.30
CA MET A 50 -7.87 -13.74 -2.32
C MET A 50 -6.34 -13.80 -2.24
N LYS A 51 -5.68 -12.66 -1.94
CA LYS A 51 -4.22 -12.65 -1.72
C LYS A 51 -3.81 -13.54 -0.55
N ALA A 52 -4.58 -13.54 0.54
CA ALA A 52 -4.34 -14.42 1.69
C ALA A 52 -4.48 -15.90 1.33
N LYS A 53 -5.27 -16.24 0.31
CA LYS A 53 -5.43 -17.58 -0.27
C LYS A 53 -4.40 -17.93 -1.35
N GLY A 54 -3.40 -17.05 -1.57
CA GLY A 54 -2.29 -17.29 -2.49
C GLY A 54 -2.50 -16.80 -3.93
N VAL A 55 -3.60 -16.11 -4.24
CA VAL A 55 -3.82 -15.52 -5.56
C VAL A 55 -2.89 -14.31 -5.74
N LYS A 56 -2.10 -14.33 -6.79
CA LYS A 56 -1.13 -13.26 -7.08
C LYS A 56 -1.82 -12.00 -7.61
N ASN A 57 -1.31 -10.85 -7.23
CA ASN A 57 -1.72 -9.59 -7.85
C ASN A 57 -1.33 -9.59 -9.34
N ARG A 58 -2.18 -9.02 -10.20
CA ARG A 58 -1.98 -8.98 -11.66
C ARG A 58 -1.85 -10.36 -12.31
N CYS A 59 -2.42 -11.41 -11.69
CA CYS A 59 -2.54 -12.73 -12.34
C CYS A 59 -3.50 -12.64 -13.53
N ARG A 60 -3.49 -13.64 -14.39
CA ARG A 60 -4.52 -13.81 -15.42
C ARG A 60 -5.70 -14.59 -14.84
N LEU A 61 -6.91 -14.42 -15.37
CA LEU A 61 -8.10 -15.10 -14.86
C LEU A 61 -7.94 -16.61 -14.81
N TYR A 62 -7.32 -17.24 -15.82
CA TYR A 62 -7.09 -18.68 -15.86
C TYR A 62 -6.08 -19.18 -14.81
N GLU A 63 -5.28 -18.30 -14.21
CA GLU A 63 -4.32 -18.67 -13.15
C GLU A 63 -4.97 -18.77 -11.76
N ILE A 64 -6.22 -18.31 -11.62
CA ILE A 64 -6.99 -18.47 -10.39
C ILE A 64 -7.44 -19.93 -10.27
N PRO A 65 -7.29 -20.59 -9.11
CA PRO A 65 -7.71 -21.97 -8.92
C PRO A 65 -9.18 -22.18 -9.33
N LYS A 66 -9.46 -23.22 -10.12
CA LYS A 66 -10.80 -23.50 -10.67
C LYS A 66 -11.84 -23.89 -9.62
N ASP A 67 -11.39 -24.36 -8.47
CA ASP A 67 -12.20 -24.73 -7.30
C ASP A 67 -12.47 -23.55 -6.36
N MET A 68 -11.92 -22.38 -6.66
CA MET A 68 -12.16 -21.16 -5.88
C MET A 68 -13.40 -20.42 -6.38
N GLU A 69 -14.37 -20.22 -5.50
CA GLU A 69 -15.51 -19.35 -5.77
C GLU A 69 -15.11 -17.88 -5.54
N TYR A 70 -15.32 -17.05 -6.53
CA TYR A 70 -15.04 -15.61 -6.45
C TYR A 70 -15.95 -14.79 -7.37
N LYS A 71 -16.02 -13.48 -7.10
CA LYS A 71 -16.76 -12.51 -7.92
C LYS A 71 -15.82 -11.85 -8.92
N ILE A 72 -16.32 -11.59 -10.13
CA ILE A 72 -15.62 -10.77 -11.12
C ILE A 72 -16.35 -9.43 -11.21
N ALA A 73 -15.61 -8.34 -11.10
CA ALA A 73 -16.11 -6.98 -11.30
C ALA A 73 -15.42 -6.35 -12.51
N PRO A 74 -16.18 -5.78 -13.47
CA PRO A 74 -15.58 -5.01 -14.55
C PRO A 74 -14.90 -3.75 -13.99
N PRO A 75 -13.79 -3.29 -14.59
CA PRO A 75 -13.11 -2.09 -14.15
C PRO A 75 -13.99 -0.83 -14.31
N GLN A 76 -14.03 0.01 -13.27
CA GLN A 76 -14.76 1.28 -13.25
C GLN A 76 -13.81 2.43 -12.88
N MET A 77 -12.98 2.87 -13.84
CA MET A 77 -11.91 3.85 -13.58
C MET A 77 -12.44 5.18 -13.00
N ASP A 78 -13.59 5.64 -13.47
CA ASP A 78 -14.22 6.88 -12.96
C ASP A 78 -14.53 6.77 -11.47
N MET A 79 -15.02 5.60 -11.03
CA MET A 79 -15.30 5.36 -9.62
C MET A 79 -14.00 5.29 -8.80
N TYR A 80 -12.94 4.72 -9.35
CA TYR A 80 -11.66 4.66 -8.65
C TYR A 80 -11.05 6.06 -8.46
N ILE A 81 -11.13 6.92 -9.49
CA ILE A 81 -10.72 8.33 -9.39
C ILE A 81 -11.57 9.07 -8.36
N LYS A 82 -12.88 8.84 -8.32
CA LYS A 82 -13.78 9.45 -7.34
C LYS A 82 -13.37 9.05 -5.91
N PHE A 83 -13.17 7.75 -5.64
CA PHE A 83 -12.75 7.28 -4.33
C PHE A 83 -11.38 7.81 -3.93
N ALA A 84 -10.42 7.88 -4.86
CA ALA A 84 -9.12 8.51 -4.61
C ALA A 84 -9.26 9.98 -4.22
N SER A 85 -10.16 10.72 -4.88
CA SER A 85 -10.45 12.12 -4.55
C SER A 85 -11.09 12.28 -3.17
N GLU A 86 -11.96 11.36 -2.76
CA GLU A 86 -12.57 11.36 -1.42
C GLU A 86 -11.53 11.04 -0.34
N ILE A 87 -10.59 10.11 -0.59
CA ILE A 87 -9.46 9.84 0.30
C ILE A 87 -8.58 11.08 0.44
N TYR A 88 -8.25 11.74 -0.65
CA TYR A 88 -7.50 12.98 -0.64
C TYR A 88 -8.21 14.07 0.16
N ALA A 89 -9.53 14.19 0.04
CA ALA A 89 -10.34 15.12 0.82
C ALA A 89 -10.30 14.81 2.34
N ILE A 90 -10.18 13.54 2.72
CA ILE A 90 -9.96 13.16 4.13
C ILE A 90 -8.62 13.70 4.63
N TYR A 91 -7.54 13.56 3.84
CA TYR A 91 -6.24 14.12 4.24
C TYR A 91 -6.28 15.63 4.39
N LEU A 92 -6.96 16.35 3.49
CA LEU A 92 -7.11 17.81 3.53
C LEU A 92 -7.85 18.34 4.77
N LYS A 93 -8.60 17.51 5.49
CA LYS A 93 -9.19 17.92 6.78
C LYS A 93 -8.14 18.18 7.86
N TYR A 94 -6.96 17.61 7.72
CA TYR A 94 -5.92 17.58 8.74
C TYR A 94 -4.59 18.17 8.29
N ILE A 95 -4.30 18.15 7.00
CA ILE A 95 -2.98 18.42 6.43
C ILE A 95 -3.17 19.37 5.26
N ASP A 96 -2.33 20.41 5.16
CA ASP A 96 -2.35 21.32 4.02
C ASP A 96 -1.94 20.59 2.73
N LYS A 97 -2.48 21.06 1.61
CA LYS A 97 -2.22 20.46 0.30
C LYS A 97 -0.74 20.49 -0.10
N SER A 98 0.04 21.47 0.41
CA SER A 98 1.49 21.56 0.15
C SER A 98 2.29 20.45 0.78
N ASP A 99 1.74 19.79 1.82
CA ASP A 99 2.37 18.70 2.56
C ASP A 99 1.84 17.31 2.15
N ILE A 100 0.97 17.28 1.11
CA ILE A 100 0.42 16.05 0.53
C ILE A 100 0.97 15.86 -0.87
N HIS A 101 1.64 14.73 -1.12
CA HIS A 101 2.09 14.33 -2.44
C HIS A 101 1.42 13.02 -2.85
N CYS A 102 0.50 13.07 -3.82
CA CYS A 102 -0.11 11.88 -4.42
C CYS A 102 0.92 11.21 -5.34
N TYR A 103 1.45 10.08 -4.91
CA TYR A 103 2.42 9.28 -5.66
C TYR A 103 1.75 8.43 -6.74
N SER A 104 0.58 7.88 -6.42
CA SER A 104 -0.28 7.14 -7.35
C SER A 104 -1.76 7.37 -7.00
N ILE A 105 -2.67 6.67 -7.68
CA ILE A 105 -4.11 6.75 -7.41
C ILE A 105 -4.48 6.21 -6.01
N ASP A 106 -3.65 5.37 -5.45
CA ASP A 106 -3.89 4.65 -4.19
C ASP A 106 -2.82 4.88 -3.12
N GLU A 107 -1.79 5.70 -3.41
CA GLU A 107 -0.68 5.95 -2.49
C GLU A 107 -0.36 7.44 -2.39
N CYS A 108 -0.27 7.95 -1.14
CA CYS A 108 0.10 9.33 -0.84
C CYS A 108 1.24 9.40 0.17
N PHE A 109 2.14 10.36 -0.04
CA PHE A 109 3.16 10.80 0.92
C PHE A 109 2.66 12.05 1.65
N LEU A 110 2.79 12.08 2.96
CA LEU A 110 2.31 13.16 3.82
C LEU A 110 3.47 13.62 4.71
N ASP A 111 3.85 14.91 4.68
CA ASP A 111 4.69 15.48 5.72
C ASP A 111 3.81 15.85 6.90
N VAL A 112 3.93 15.11 7.99
CA VAL A 112 3.12 15.32 9.19
C VAL A 112 3.88 15.97 10.33
N THR A 113 5.09 16.45 10.07
CA THR A 113 6.03 16.94 11.07
C THR A 113 5.42 17.97 12.01
N ASP A 114 4.82 19.02 11.47
CA ASP A 114 4.27 20.12 12.29
C ASP A 114 2.89 19.77 12.86
N TYR A 115 2.12 18.95 12.15
CA TYR A 115 0.77 18.57 12.57
C TYR A 115 0.75 17.73 13.85
N LEU A 116 1.80 16.91 14.10
CA LEU A 116 1.92 16.16 15.36
C LEU A 116 1.98 17.11 16.57
N LYS A 117 2.65 18.24 16.42
CA LYS A 117 2.73 19.29 17.48
C LYS A 117 1.42 20.06 17.58
N ILE A 118 0.87 20.49 16.43
CA ILE A 118 -0.38 21.28 16.36
C ILE A 118 -1.53 20.51 17.03
N TYR A 119 -1.65 19.21 16.72
CA TYR A 119 -2.72 18.37 17.27
C TYR A 119 -2.36 17.72 18.60
N ASN A 120 -1.13 17.90 19.10
CA ASN A 120 -0.61 17.22 20.29
C ASN A 120 -0.87 15.71 20.26
N ILE A 121 -0.54 15.05 19.14
CA ILE A 121 -0.83 13.65 18.87
C ILE A 121 0.46 12.88 18.53
N ARG A 122 0.56 11.62 18.95
CA ARG A 122 1.68 10.76 18.54
C ARG A 122 1.50 10.31 17.10
N ALA A 123 2.61 10.15 16.37
CA ALA A 123 2.61 9.77 14.96
C ALA A 123 1.75 8.51 14.68
N LYS A 124 1.90 7.46 15.48
CA LYS A 124 1.15 6.21 15.32
C LYS A 124 -0.36 6.40 15.54
N ASP A 125 -0.75 7.23 16.48
CA ASP A 125 -2.16 7.51 16.77
C ASP A 125 -2.78 8.37 15.66
N PHE A 126 -2.01 9.30 15.09
CA PHE A 126 -2.46 10.08 13.94
C PHE A 126 -2.62 9.23 12.68
N ALA A 127 -1.68 8.32 12.42
CA ALA A 127 -1.81 7.35 11.33
C ALA A 127 -3.08 6.48 11.50
N LYS A 128 -3.33 5.95 12.71
CA LYS A 128 -4.55 5.19 13.02
C LYS A 128 -5.81 6.01 12.78
N LYS A 129 -5.81 7.28 13.18
CA LYS A 129 -6.95 8.18 12.98
C LYS A 129 -7.28 8.34 11.50
N LEU A 130 -6.28 8.61 10.65
CA LEU A 130 -6.48 8.74 9.21
C LEU A 130 -6.96 7.43 8.59
N MET A 131 -6.33 6.30 8.93
CA MET A 131 -6.72 4.98 8.44
C MET A 131 -8.16 4.62 8.86
N GLN A 132 -8.53 4.94 10.09
CA GLN A 132 -9.88 4.68 10.60
C GLN A 132 -10.93 5.53 9.88
N GLU A 133 -10.65 6.81 9.64
CA GLU A 133 -11.58 7.69 8.94
C GLU A 133 -11.79 7.25 7.49
N ILE A 134 -10.74 6.81 6.79
CA ILE A 134 -10.85 6.21 5.46
C ILE A 134 -11.73 4.97 5.50
N TRP A 135 -11.52 4.09 6.48
CA TRP A 135 -12.35 2.89 6.65
C TRP A 135 -13.80 3.22 6.96
N ASP A 136 -14.06 4.15 7.89
CA ASP A 136 -15.41 4.50 8.31
C ASP A 136 -16.22 5.13 7.18
N THR A 137 -15.55 5.98 6.38
CA THR A 137 -16.17 6.72 5.28
C THR A 137 -16.34 5.87 4.03
N LEU A 138 -15.31 5.11 3.64
CA LEU A 138 -15.21 4.48 2.31
C LEU A 138 -15.13 2.96 2.35
N LYS A 139 -14.94 2.35 3.52
CA LYS A 139 -14.70 0.91 3.70
C LYS A 139 -13.48 0.40 2.93
N ILE A 140 -12.48 1.27 2.74
CA ILE A 140 -11.21 0.92 2.11
C ILE A 140 -10.15 0.66 3.18
N PRO A 141 -9.58 -0.55 3.24
CA PRO A 141 -8.50 -0.84 4.17
C PRO A 141 -7.19 -0.22 3.66
N SER A 142 -6.41 0.34 4.57
CA SER A 142 -5.13 0.98 4.26
C SER A 142 -3.98 0.43 5.10
N THR A 143 -2.78 0.76 4.69
CA THR A 143 -1.51 0.43 5.37
C THR A 143 -0.68 1.70 5.42
N THR A 144 0.03 1.94 6.52
CA THR A 144 0.83 3.16 6.70
C THR A 144 2.27 2.82 7.06
N GLY A 145 3.21 3.45 6.36
CA GLY A 145 4.61 3.52 6.75
C GLY A 145 4.93 4.87 7.36
N ILE A 146 5.62 4.88 8.49
CA ILE A 146 6.10 6.07 9.20
C ILE A 146 7.62 6.08 9.14
N GLY A 147 8.20 7.22 8.77
CA GLY A 147 9.65 7.37 8.71
C GLY A 147 10.11 8.79 8.98
N THR A 148 11.38 8.94 9.32
CA THR A 148 12.02 10.24 9.54
C THR A 148 12.40 10.96 8.24
N ASN A 149 12.28 10.27 7.13
CA ASN A 149 12.34 10.78 5.76
C ASN A 149 11.43 9.96 4.84
N LEU A 150 11.22 10.42 3.61
CA LEU A 150 10.33 9.79 2.64
C LEU A 150 10.75 8.36 2.28
N PHE A 151 12.05 8.09 2.15
CA PHE A 151 12.56 6.76 1.85
C PHE A 151 12.24 5.79 2.98
N LEU A 152 12.56 6.15 4.22
CA LEU A 152 12.28 5.30 5.39
C LEU A 152 10.78 5.07 5.59
N ALA A 153 9.94 6.10 5.35
CA ALA A 153 8.50 5.94 5.40
C ALA A 153 8.00 4.93 4.35
N LYS A 154 8.55 4.99 3.11
CA LYS A 154 8.20 4.04 2.05
C LYS A 154 8.67 2.63 2.35
N ILE A 155 9.89 2.46 2.86
CA ILE A 155 10.41 1.15 3.27
C ILE A 155 9.62 0.60 4.47
N ALA A 156 9.22 1.45 5.42
CA ALA A 156 8.36 1.06 6.52
C ALA A 156 7.01 0.53 6.03
N LEU A 157 6.41 1.16 5.00
CA LEU A 157 5.19 0.67 4.34
C LEU A 157 5.40 -0.70 3.69
N ASP A 158 6.44 -0.82 2.85
CA ASP A 158 6.62 -1.96 1.96
C ASP A 158 7.11 -3.22 2.69
N ILE A 159 7.91 -3.06 3.76
CA ILE A 159 8.51 -4.18 4.50
C ILE A 159 7.90 -4.31 5.89
N THR A 160 8.03 -3.28 6.74
CA THR A 160 7.72 -3.39 8.17
C THR A 160 6.22 -3.49 8.44
N ALA A 161 5.40 -2.70 7.75
CA ALA A 161 3.95 -2.67 7.98
C ALA A 161 3.24 -3.99 7.63
N LYS A 162 3.81 -4.77 6.70
CA LYS A 162 3.27 -6.09 6.32
C LYS A 162 3.27 -7.09 7.47
N HIS A 163 4.20 -6.94 8.40
CA HIS A 163 4.36 -7.82 9.57
C HIS A 163 3.74 -7.23 10.85
N SER A 164 3.14 -6.04 10.75
CA SER A 164 2.50 -5.38 11.89
C SER A 164 1.00 -5.69 11.94
N PRO A 165 0.46 -6.13 13.10
CA PRO A 165 -0.97 -6.43 13.24
C PRO A 165 -1.88 -5.23 12.98
N ASP A 166 -1.42 -4.02 13.28
CA ASP A 166 -2.15 -2.77 13.04
C ASP A 166 -1.86 -2.14 11.68
N ARG A 167 -1.09 -2.83 10.83
CA ARG A 167 -0.73 -2.38 9.47
C ARG A 167 0.00 -1.05 9.45
N ILE A 168 0.76 -0.77 10.51
CA ILE A 168 1.60 0.43 10.62
C ILE A 168 3.05 -0.01 10.83
N GLY A 169 3.92 0.37 9.90
CA GLY A 169 5.36 0.24 10.03
C GLY A 169 5.97 1.56 10.52
N TRP A 170 7.07 1.48 11.27
CA TRP A 170 7.83 2.67 11.69
C TRP A 170 9.32 2.40 11.62
N LEU A 171 10.02 3.22 10.83
CA LEU A 171 11.48 3.17 10.71
C LEU A 171 12.10 4.54 11.02
N THR A 172 13.07 4.51 11.90
CA THR A 172 14.11 5.53 12.03
C THR A 172 15.38 5.03 11.35
N GLU A 173 16.37 5.89 11.15
CA GLU A 173 17.68 5.48 10.61
C GLU A 173 18.31 4.37 11.46
N GLU A 174 18.29 4.52 12.79
CA GLU A 174 18.81 3.52 13.72
C GLU A 174 18.11 2.15 13.54
N LYS A 175 16.77 2.14 13.46
CA LYS A 175 16.02 0.90 13.22
C LYS A 175 16.33 0.30 11.86
N PHE A 176 16.43 1.13 10.82
CA PHE A 176 16.77 0.67 9.49
C PHE A 176 18.13 -0.04 9.47
N LEU A 177 19.16 0.57 10.08
CA LEU A 177 20.50 -0.03 10.19
C LEU A 177 20.48 -1.33 10.98
N LYS A 178 19.69 -1.39 12.06
CA LYS A 178 19.61 -2.57 12.93
C LYS A 178 18.81 -3.72 12.32
N GLU A 179 17.70 -3.44 11.66
CA GLU A 179 16.69 -4.44 11.27
C GLU A 179 16.72 -4.78 9.77
N LEU A 180 17.11 -3.82 8.93
CA LEU A 180 16.99 -3.96 7.48
C LEU A 180 18.32 -3.81 6.71
N TRP A 181 19.43 -3.51 7.39
CA TRP A 181 20.72 -3.30 6.73
C TRP A 181 21.20 -4.51 5.93
N HIS A 182 20.89 -5.72 6.41
CA HIS A 182 21.18 -6.99 5.76
C HIS A 182 19.94 -7.73 5.27
N HIS A 183 18.79 -7.03 5.18
CA HIS A 183 17.55 -7.62 4.71
C HIS A 183 17.68 -8.12 3.26
N LYS A 184 17.09 -9.26 2.99
CA LYS A 184 17.01 -9.89 1.66
C LYS A 184 15.58 -10.35 1.39
N PRO A 185 15.15 -10.32 0.14
CA PRO A 185 15.88 -9.89 -1.07
C PRO A 185 15.90 -8.37 -1.23
N LEU A 186 16.88 -7.84 -1.99
CA LEU A 186 16.95 -6.42 -2.33
C LEU A 186 15.73 -5.91 -3.11
N SER A 187 14.97 -6.80 -3.76
CA SER A 187 13.73 -6.43 -4.46
C SER A 187 12.61 -5.91 -3.55
N ASP A 188 12.72 -6.10 -2.25
CA ASP A 188 11.75 -5.58 -1.29
C ASP A 188 11.92 -4.07 -1.07
N PHE A 189 13.10 -3.54 -1.42
CA PHE A 189 13.38 -2.11 -1.30
C PHE A 189 12.85 -1.33 -2.50
N TRP A 190 12.20 -0.22 -2.20
CA TRP A 190 11.66 0.71 -3.19
C TRP A 190 12.69 1.08 -4.27
N GLN A 191 12.26 1.04 -5.53
CA GLN A 191 13.05 1.31 -6.72
C GLN A 191 14.21 0.32 -7.03
N ILE A 192 14.35 -0.77 -6.29
CA ILE A 192 15.31 -1.82 -6.62
C ILE A 192 14.60 -2.93 -7.40
N SER A 193 14.76 -2.90 -8.72
CA SER A 193 14.19 -3.91 -9.64
C SER A 193 15.15 -5.06 -9.91
N THR A 194 14.66 -6.14 -10.53
CA THR A 194 15.46 -7.29 -10.96
C THR A 194 16.67 -6.88 -11.80
N GLY A 195 16.53 -5.89 -12.69
CA GLY A 195 17.64 -5.38 -13.48
C GLY A 195 18.76 -4.74 -12.65
N THR A 196 18.37 -4.01 -11.59
CA THR A 196 19.33 -3.43 -10.63
C THR A 196 20.02 -4.53 -9.82
N ILE A 197 19.26 -5.50 -9.32
CA ILE A 197 19.81 -6.65 -8.57
C ILE A 197 20.82 -7.43 -9.40
N ASN A 198 20.50 -7.74 -10.65
CA ASN A 198 21.40 -8.48 -11.54
C ASN A 198 22.71 -7.71 -11.82
N ARG A 199 22.68 -6.37 -11.85
CA ARG A 199 23.89 -5.55 -11.98
C ARG A 199 24.72 -5.55 -10.69
N LEU A 200 24.09 -5.38 -9.54
CA LEU A 200 24.74 -5.39 -8.22
C LEU A 200 25.37 -6.75 -7.91
N ALA A 201 24.69 -7.84 -8.27
CA ALA A 201 25.17 -9.20 -8.07
C ALA A 201 26.54 -9.48 -8.75
N LYS A 202 26.84 -8.82 -9.88
CA LYS A 202 28.15 -8.92 -10.56
C LYS A 202 29.30 -8.42 -9.71
N TYR A 203 29.02 -7.58 -8.71
CA TYR A 203 29.97 -7.01 -7.77
C TYR A 203 29.87 -7.66 -6.37
N GLY A 204 29.08 -8.76 -6.24
CA GLY A 204 28.86 -9.44 -4.97
C GLY A 204 27.95 -8.68 -3.99
N ILE A 205 27.25 -7.64 -4.45
CA ILE A 205 26.36 -6.80 -3.63
C ILE A 205 24.99 -7.44 -3.57
N THR A 206 24.54 -7.82 -2.36
CA THR A 206 23.27 -8.56 -2.15
C THR A 206 22.33 -7.95 -1.12
N ASP A 207 22.74 -6.88 -0.43
CA ASP A 207 21.98 -6.19 0.62
C ASP A 207 22.30 -4.68 0.63
N MET A 208 21.63 -3.94 1.51
CA MET A 208 21.80 -2.48 1.63
C MET A 208 23.18 -2.12 2.18
N TYR A 209 23.76 -2.95 3.02
CA TYR A 209 25.14 -2.79 3.50
C TYR A 209 26.15 -2.77 2.35
N GLY A 210 25.98 -3.69 1.41
CA GLY A 210 26.87 -3.75 0.24
C GLY A 210 26.69 -2.59 -0.74
N ILE A 211 25.54 -1.90 -0.72
CA ILE A 211 25.27 -0.70 -1.56
C ILE A 211 25.96 0.54 -0.98
N ALA A 212 26.02 0.66 0.35
CA ALA A 212 26.64 1.79 1.06
C ALA A 212 28.16 1.72 1.04
#